data_aa426d0b1a534dc72d7faf9a2dbd0c5b
#
_entry.id   aa426d0b1a534dc72d7faf9a2dbd0c5b
#
_cell.length_a   1.000
_cell.length_b   1.000
_cell.length_c   1.000
_cell.angle_alpha   90.00
_cell.angle_beta   90.00
_cell.angle_gamma   90.00
#
_symmetry.space_group_name_H-M   'P 1'
#
loop_
_entity.id
_entity.type
_entity.pdbx_description
1 polymer ?
#
loop_
_entity_poly.entity_id
_entity_poly.type
_entity_poly.pdbx_seq_one_letter_code
_entity_poly.pdbx_strand_id
1 'polypeptide(L)'
;ISGFRNWHQIPFLKAMPDRTVDDKSDFHSKWKADTHWIAEGLYVCETGWPNMHMQLNFDGWLGIAPVNKEIFLRSLDFWKLGDDGLIRENWVLVDLLDMYDQIGINVFQRLRELNKSRSHSDINVDENY
;
A
#
# COMPACT_ATOMS: atom_id res chain seq x y z
N ILE A 1 -6.13 -18.24 -2.56
CA ILE A 1 -7.10 -17.31 -1.95
C ILE A 1 -6.85 -17.16 -0.44
N SER A 2 -6.67 -18.27 0.32
CA SER A 2 -6.42 -18.21 1.77
C SER A 2 -5.16 -17.42 2.15
N GLY A 3 -4.08 -17.57 1.39
CA GLY A 3 -2.85 -16.82 1.61
C GLY A 3 -3.06 -15.31 1.46
N PHE A 4 -3.66 -14.86 0.36
CA PHE A 4 -3.97 -13.45 0.14
C PHE A 4 -4.86 -12.87 1.25
N ARG A 5 -5.92 -13.60 1.61
CA ARG A 5 -6.82 -13.18 2.69
C ARG A 5 -6.08 -13.03 4.03
N ASN A 6 -5.32 -14.04 4.43
CA ASN A 6 -4.75 -14.12 5.77
C ASN A 6 -3.49 -13.26 5.96
N TRP A 7 -2.68 -13.10 4.91
CA TRP A 7 -1.41 -12.41 4.97
C TRP A 7 -1.44 -10.99 4.43
N HIS A 8 -2.48 -10.63 3.66
CA HIS A 8 -2.63 -9.28 3.12
C HIS A 8 -3.92 -8.61 3.58
N GLN A 9 -5.09 -9.14 3.21
CA GLN A 9 -6.35 -8.44 3.46
C GLN A 9 -6.67 -8.27 4.95
N ILE A 10 -6.57 -9.34 5.75
CA ILE A 10 -6.90 -9.26 7.19
C ILE A 10 -5.97 -8.32 7.94
N PRO A 11 -4.64 -8.39 7.82
CA PRO A 11 -3.75 -7.44 8.46
C PRO A 11 -4.01 -5.98 8.03
N PHE A 12 -4.22 -5.74 6.74
CA PHE A 12 -4.52 -4.42 6.21
C PHE A 12 -5.82 -3.84 6.80
N LEU A 13 -6.91 -4.64 6.80
CA LEU A 13 -8.21 -4.23 7.34
C LEU A 13 -8.18 -4.00 8.85
N LYS A 14 -7.38 -4.77 9.58
CA LYS A 14 -7.19 -4.57 11.02
C LYS A 14 -6.44 -3.29 11.34
N ALA A 15 -5.39 -3.01 10.56
CA ALA A 15 -4.59 -1.81 10.75
C ALA A 15 -5.33 -0.53 10.37
N MET A 16 -6.26 -0.61 9.44
CA MET A 16 -6.97 0.53 8.85
C MET A 16 -8.48 0.27 8.75
N PRO A 17 -9.16 0.14 9.90
CA PRO A 17 -10.59 -0.25 9.94
C PRO A 17 -11.52 0.84 9.43
N ASP A 18 -11.07 2.09 9.48
CA ASP A 18 -11.79 3.30 9.06
C ASP A 18 -11.50 3.73 7.62
N ARG A 19 -10.80 2.89 6.86
CA ARG A 19 -10.44 3.23 5.49
C ARG A 19 -11.67 3.55 4.64
N THR A 20 -11.54 4.59 3.85
CA THR A 20 -12.51 4.99 2.84
C THR A 20 -11.86 4.93 1.47
N VAL A 21 -12.61 4.45 0.50
CA VAL A 21 -12.26 4.39 -0.91
C VAL A 21 -13.24 5.26 -1.64
N ASP A 22 -12.78 6.07 -2.57
CA ASP A 22 -13.57 7.08 -3.26
C ASP A 22 -14.06 8.23 -2.35
N ASP A 23 -14.69 9.22 -2.93
CA ASP A 23 -15.17 10.43 -2.27
C ASP A 23 -16.50 10.28 -1.52
N LYS A 24 -16.97 9.06 -1.32
CA LYS A 24 -18.31 8.77 -0.77
C LYS A 24 -18.40 8.84 0.75
N SER A 25 -17.31 9.16 1.44
CA SER A 25 -17.38 9.24 2.89
C SER A 25 -17.69 10.65 3.37
N ASP A 26 -18.72 10.80 4.19
CA ASP A 26 -19.00 12.00 4.96
C ASP A 26 -17.94 12.31 6.04
N PHE A 27 -16.92 11.45 6.17
CA PHE A 27 -15.95 11.50 7.26
C PHE A 27 -15.04 12.74 7.20
N HIS A 28 -14.70 13.22 5.99
CA HIS A 28 -13.90 14.43 5.82
C HIS A 28 -14.41 15.25 4.63
N SER A 29 -15.14 16.29 4.91
CA SER A 29 -15.70 17.21 3.90
C SER A 29 -14.68 17.89 2.97
N LYS A 30 -13.39 17.64 3.18
CA LYS A 30 -12.28 18.23 2.40
C LYS A 30 -11.48 17.21 1.57
N TRP A 31 -11.67 15.92 1.81
CA TRP A 31 -10.95 14.90 1.06
C TRP A 31 -11.74 14.49 -0.19
N LYS A 32 -11.00 14.34 -1.28
CA LYS A 32 -11.53 13.85 -2.56
C LYS A 32 -10.55 12.88 -3.16
N ALA A 33 -11.03 11.69 -3.50
CA ALA A 33 -10.24 10.71 -4.25
C ALA A 33 -9.99 11.22 -5.68
N ASP A 34 -8.78 11.02 -6.16
CA ASP A 34 -8.42 11.21 -7.57
C ASP A 34 -8.22 9.84 -8.20
N THR A 35 -9.33 9.20 -8.51
CA THR A 35 -9.39 7.80 -8.95
C THR A 35 -9.76 7.70 -10.42
N HIS A 36 -9.00 6.92 -11.15
CA HIS A 36 -9.19 6.66 -12.58
C HIS A 36 -9.38 5.17 -12.82
N TRP A 37 -10.36 4.83 -13.65
CA TRP A 37 -10.71 3.46 -14.00
C TRP A 37 -10.59 3.24 -15.49
N ILE A 38 -9.97 2.12 -15.86
CA ILE A 38 -9.82 1.67 -17.24
C ILE A 38 -10.26 0.21 -17.30
N ALA A 39 -11.05 -0.15 -18.31
CA ALA A 39 -11.44 -1.54 -18.53
C ALA A 39 -11.35 -1.88 -20.02
N GLU A 40 -10.74 -3.02 -20.33
CA GLU A 40 -10.64 -3.57 -21.68
C GLU A 40 -10.68 -5.09 -21.66
N GLY A 41 -11.66 -5.68 -22.33
CA GLY A 41 -11.87 -7.12 -22.32
C GLY A 41 -12.10 -7.65 -20.92
N LEU A 42 -11.25 -8.57 -20.48
CA LEU A 42 -11.29 -9.14 -19.12
C LEU A 42 -10.34 -8.44 -18.13
N TYR A 43 -9.76 -7.33 -18.51
CA TYR A 43 -8.86 -6.58 -17.66
C TYR A 43 -9.51 -5.31 -17.14
N VAL A 44 -9.32 -5.05 -15.86
CA VAL A 44 -9.72 -3.81 -15.19
C VAL A 44 -8.52 -3.24 -14.48
N CYS A 45 -8.33 -1.94 -14.58
CA CYS A 45 -7.29 -1.21 -13.85
C CYS A 45 -7.95 -0.08 -13.07
N GLU A 46 -7.49 0.12 -11.85
CA GLU A 46 -7.80 1.30 -11.05
C GLU A 46 -6.50 1.94 -10.57
N THR A 47 -6.41 3.24 -10.65
CA THR A 47 -5.33 4.01 -10.04
C THR A 47 -5.90 5.21 -9.33
N GLY A 48 -5.28 5.60 -8.24
CA GLY A 48 -5.69 6.80 -7.50
C GLY A 48 -4.50 7.50 -6.83
N TRP A 49 -4.56 8.84 -6.88
CA TRP A 49 -3.46 9.66 -6.42
C TRP A 49 -3.94 10.88 -5.61
N PRO A 50 -4.49 10.64 -4.39
CA PRO A 50 -4.73 9.37 -3.70
C PRO A 50 -6.07 8.73 -4.05
N ASN A 51 -6.24 7.43 -3.72
CA ASN A 51 -7.50 6.70 -3.86
C ASN A 51 -8.08 6.18 -2.54
N MET A 52 -7.29 6.18 -1.47
CA MET A 52 -7.74 5.76 -0.14
C MET A 52 -7.33 6.76 0.93
N HIS A 53 -8.16 6.86 1.96
CA HIS A 53 -7.95 7.68 3.14
C HIS A 53 -8.27 6.89 4.40
N MET A 54 -7.41 6.95 5.41
CA MET A 54 -7.54 6.19 6.65
C MET A 54 -6.64 6.69 7.76
N GLN A 55 -6.76 6.06 8.94
CA GLN A 55 -5.77 6.17 10.01
C GLN A 55 -5.07 4.82 10.24
N LEU A 56 -3.77 4.83 10.45
CA LEU A 56 -3.02 3.63 10.82
C LEU A 56 -3.13 3.41 12.32
N ASN A 57 -3.92 2.40 12.71
CA ASN A 57 -4.33 2.11 14.07
C ASN A 57 -3.88 0.72 14.54
N PHE A 58 -4.26 0.35 15.74
CA PHE A 58 -4.10 -0.97 16.37
C PHE A 58 -2.67 -1.50 16.30
N ASP A 59 -2.47 -2.65 15.64
CA ASP A 59 -1.18 -3.34 15.56
C ASP A 59 -0.22 -2.73 14.53
N GLY A 60 -0.66 -1.69 13.79
CA GLY A 60 0.09 -1.15 12.67
C GLY A 60 0.04 -2.06 11.43
N TRP A 61 0.88 -1.76 10.44
CA TRP A 61 0.90 -2.50 9.17
C TRP A 61 2.31 -2.64 8.63
N LEU A 62 2.64 -3.81 8.10
CA LEU A 62 3.96 -4.12 7.50
C LEU A 62 5.16 -3.76 8.41
N GLY A 63 5.02 -3.98 9.72
CA GLY A 63 6.04 -3.62 10.69
C GLY A 63 6.11 -2.12 11.02
N ILE A 64 5.20 -1.31 10.47
CA ILE A 64 5.04 0.10 10.82
C ILE A 64 4.16 0.19 12.05
N ALA A 65 4.67 0.79 13.12
CA ALA A 65 3.91 1.01 14.35
C ALA A 65 2.67 1.88 14.10
N PRO A 66 1.59 1.71 14.86
CA PRO A 66 0.41 2.56 14.76
C PRO A 66 0.78 3.99 15.17
N VAL A 67 0.31 4.95 14.40
CA VAL A 67 0.62 6.38 14.60
C VAL A 67 -0.62 7.22 14.89
N ASN A 68 -1.81 6.65 14.74
CA ASN A 68 -3.11 7.34 14.88
C ASN A 68 -3.17 8.64 14.07
N LYS A 69 -2.45 8.66 12.95
CA LYS A 69 -2.34 9.79 12.04
C LYS A 69 -3.15 9.51 10.80
N GLU A 70 -3.81 10.52 10.30
CA GLU A 70 -4.46 10.51 9.02
C GLU A 70 -3.42 10.30 7.90
N ILE A 71 -3.66 9.34 7.04
CA ILE A 71 -2.82 9.01 5.89
C ILE A 71 -3.67 8.85 4.64
N PHE A 72 -3.05 9.18 3.51
CA PHE A 72 -3.63 9.03 2.18
C PHE A 72 -2.79 8.02 1.40
N LEU A 73 -3.40 6.98 0.86
CA LEU A 73 -2.68 6.01 0.06
C LEU A 73 -2.88 6.26 -1.43
N ARG A 74 -1.81 6.10 -2.15
CA ARG A 74 -1.73 6.04 -3.61
C ARG A 74 -1.57 4.60 -4.01
N SER A 75 -2.39 4.11 -4.91
CA SER A 75 -2.28 2.74 -5.40
C SER A 75 -2.59 2.61 -6.88
N LEU A 76 -2.17 1.49 -7.40
CA LEU A 76 -2.49 1.01 -8.73
C LEU A 76 -2.86 -0.46 -8.60
N ASP A 77 -4.04 -0.81 -9.07
CA ASP A 77 -4.54 -2.16 -9.09
C ASP A 77 -4.86 -2.59 -10.51
N PHE A 78 -4.41 -3.79 -10.87
CA PHE A 78 -4.83 -4.48 -12.07
C PHE A 78 -5.53 -5.78 -11.71
N TRP A 79 -6.68 -6.03 -12.31
CA TRP A 79 -7.41 -7.28 -12.16
C TRP A 79 -7.62 -7.92 -13.52
N LYS A 80 -7.43 -9.22 -13.57
CA LYS A 80 -7.88 -10.08 -14.65
C LYS A 80 -9.10 -10.86 -14.21
N LEU A 81 -10.17 -10.76 -14.94
CA LEU A 81 -11.41 -11.49 -14.70
C LEU A 81 -11.43 -12.80 -15.48
N GLY A 82 -12.17 -13.78 -15.00
CA GLY A 82 -12.59 -14.93 -15.78
C GLY A 82 -13.88 -14.63 -16.52
N ASP A 83 -14.29 -15.54 -17.43
CA ASP A 83 -15.55 -15.43 -18.17
C ASP A 83 -16.80 -15.41 -17.27
N ASP A 84 -16.65 -15.90 -16.04
CA ASP A 84 -17.65 -15.86 -14.98
C ASP A 84 -17.68 -14.54 -14.18
N GLY A 85 -16.86 -13.55 -14.56
CA GLY A 85 -16.74 -12.25 -13.88
C GLY A 85 -15.97 -12.27 -12.55
N LEU A 86 -15.39 -13.41 -12.16
CA LEU A 86 -14.61 -13.50 -10.93
C LEU A 86 -13.14 -13.12 -11.17
N ILE A 87 -12.52 -12.46 -10.20
CA ILE A 87 -11.10 -12.09 -10.25
C ILE A 87 -10.24 -13.35 -10.24
N ARG A 88 -9.37 -13.49 -11.23
CA ARG A 88 -8.39 -14.56 -11.36
C ARG A 88 -7.00 -14.14 -10.95
N GLU A 89 -6.62 -12.93 -11.29
CA GLU A 89 -5.31 -12.36 -11.00
C GLU A 89 -5.48 -10.92 -10.52
N ASN A 90 -4.64 -10.50 -9.60
CA ASN A 90 -4.58 -9.14 -9.12
C ASN A 90 -3.12 -8.73 -8.93
N TRP A 91 -2.74 -7.61 -9.52
CA TRP A 91 -1.43 -6.98 -9.35
C TRP A 91 -1.66 -5.64 -8.67
N VAL A 92 -1.01 -5.44 -7.54
CA VAL A 92 -1.18 -4.26 -6.70
C VAL A 92 0.15 -3.55 -6.52
N LEU A 93 0.16 -2.25 -6.73
CA LEU A 93 1.22 -1.35 -6.31
C LEU A 93 0.65 -0.37 -5.29
N VAL A 94 1.30 -0.24 -4.14
CA VAL A 94 1.01 0.79 -3.13
C VAL A 94 2.23 1.67 -2.97
N ASP A 95 2.05 2.99 -2.98
CA ASP A 95 3.13 3.95 -2.75
C ASP A 95 3.49 4.02 -1.26
N LEU A 96 4.28 3.03 -0.82
CA LEU A 96 4.75 2.96 0.56
C LEU A 96 5.73 4.08 0.89
N LEU A 97 6.48 4.61 -0.07
CA LEU A 97 7.42 5.70 0.18
C LEU A 97 6.69 6.97 0.59
N ASP A 98 5.62 7.31 -0.11
CA ASP A 98 4.76 8.43 0.25
C ASP A 98 4.09 8.20 1.60
N MET A 99 3.59 6.99 1.86
CA MET A 99 3.00 6.65 3.16
C MET A 99 3.99 6.82 4.32
N TYR A 100 5.22 6.35 4.15
CA TYR A 100 6.28 6.53 5.15
C TYR A 100 6.60 8.01 5.39
N ASP A 101 6.66 8.82 4.33
CA ASP A 101 6.93 10.26 4.44
C ASP A 101 5.81 10.97 5.21
N GLN A 102 4.56 10.64 4.96
CA GLN A 102 3.40 11.19 5.67
C GLN A 102 3.48 10.96 7.19
N ILE A 103 4.05 9.85 7.64
CA ILE A 103 4.24 9.54 9.07
C ILE A 103 5.62 9.97 9.60
N GLY A 104 6.39 10.71 8.82
CA GLY A 104 7.68 11.27 9.22
C GLY A 104 8.87 10.30 9.14
N ILE A 105 8.76 9.24 8.33
CA ILE A 105 9.83 8.26 8.14
C ILE A 105 10.50 8.50 6.78
N ASN A 106 11.70 9.06 6.80
CA ASN A 106 12.53 9.17 5.60
C ASN A 106 13.28 7.85 5.33
N VAL A 107 12.70 7.03 4.44
CA VAL A 107 13.23 5.70 4.09
C VAL A 107 14.64 5.80 3.48
N PHE A 108 14.90 6.78 2.62
CA PHE A 108 16.20 6.95 1.99
C PHE A 108 17.29 7.39 2.98
N GLN A 109 16.94 8.20 3.96
CA GLN A 109 17.87 8.53 5.04
C GLN A 109 18.22 7.30 5.86
N ARG A 110 17.22 6.51 6.27
CA ARG A 110 17.46 5.25 7.00
C ARG A 110 18.31 4.27 6.21
N LEU A 111 18.06 4.14 4.90
CA LEU A 111 18.89 3.30 4.03
C LEU A 111 20.35 3.77 3.99
N ARG A 112 20.58 5.08 3.89
CA ARG A 112 21.95 5.64 3.94
C ARG A 112 22.63 5.36 5.28
N GLU A 113 21.92 5.47 6.38
CA GLU A 113 22.45 5.17 7.72
C GLU A 113 22.79 3.69 7.87
N LEU A 114 21.93 2.80 7.42
CA LEU A 114 22.21 1.35 7.38
C LEU A 114 23.43 1.02 6.54
N ASN A 115 23.57 1.58 5.36
CA ASN A 115 24.70 1.33 4.48
C ASN A 115 26.02 1.84 5.04
N LYS A 116 26.00 2.94 5.82
CA LYS A 116 27.20 3.45 6.52
C LYS A 116 27.69 2.50 7.61
N SER A 117 26.79 1.75 8.24
CA SER A 117 27.13 0.80 9.31
C SER A 117 27.59 -0.57 8.79
N ARG A 118 27.43 -0.85 7.49
CA ARG A 118 27.91 -2.10 6.88
C ARG A 118 29.44 -2.05 6.74
N SER A 119 30.12 -3.09 7.23
CA SER A 119 31.55 -3.25 7.02
C SER A 119 31.84 -3.69 5.56
N HIS A 120 33.03 -3.37 5.05
CA HIS A 120 33.45 -3.80 3.69
C HIS A 120 33.45 -5.32 3.51
N SER A 121 33.61 -6.10 4.58
CA SER A 121 33.52 -7.56 4.55
C SER A 121 32.13 -8.10 4.26
N ASP A 122 31.08 -7.33 4.54
CA ASP A 122 29.70 -7.75 4.31
C ASP A 122 29.25 -7.54 2.84
N ILE A 123 30.04 -6.78 2.07
CA ILE A 123 29.73 -6.45 0.67
C ILE A 123 30.16 -7.57 -0.30
N ASN A 124 31.15 -8.38 0.10
CA ASN A 124 31.74 -9.41 -0.77
C ASN A 124 31.01 -10.77 -0.73
N VAL A 125 29.90 -10.89 -0.02
CA VAL A 125 29.16 -12.17 0.11
C VAL A 125 28.15 -12.37 -1.02
N ASP A 126 27.74 -11.32 -1.71
CA ASP A 126 26.67 -11.37 -2.72
C ASP A 126 27.16 -11.47 -4.19
N GLU A 127 28.47 -11.58 -4.45
CA GLU A 127 29.00 -11.73 -5.81
C GLU A 127 28.91 -13.16 -6.41
N ASN A 128 28.26 -14.10 -5.72
CA ASN A 128 28.14 -15.50 -6.14
C ASN A 128 26.70 -15.98 -6.39
N TYR A 129 25.83 -15.10 -6.92
CA TYR A 129 24.52 -15.52 -7.46
C TYR A 129 24.35 -15.08 -8.90
#